data_7260fed2f9ed67f590e1a64fbadc5d05
#
_entry.id   7260fed2f9ed67f590e1a64fbadc5d05
#
_cell.length_a   1.000
_cell.length_b   1.000
_cell.length_c   1.000
_cell.angle_alpha   90.00
_cell.angle_beta   90.00
_cell.angle_gamma   90.00
#
_symmetry.space_group_name_H-M   'P 1'
#
loop_
_entity.id
_entity.type
_entity.pdbx_description
1 polymer ?
#
loop_
_entity_poly.entity_id
_entity_poly.type
_entity_poly.pdbx_seq_one_letter_code
_entity_poly.pdbx_strand_id
1 'polypeptide(L)'
;MKKKILGVLLAVGIIAGVIAGCGNSNTTQNGAENASQASATAKARTLDEIKKSGKIKIGVFSDKNPFGYVDENGKVQGYDVYFAKRIAKDLLGSEDAVDFVYVEAASRVEYLKSAKVDITLANFTVTDERKEQVDFALPYMKVALGIVSPQKAEITDVNQLKEKKLIVVKGTTAETYFSKN
;
A
#
# COMPACT_ATOMS: atom_id res chain seq x y z
N MET A 1 36.38 -9.41 -41.42
CA MET A 1 36.92 -10.76 -41.74
C MET A 1 36.27 -11.79 -40.84
N LYS A 2 35.50 -12.69 -41.46
CA LYS A 2 35.30 -14.13 -41.20
C LYS A 2 34.92 -14.56 -39.76
N LYS A 3 33.63 -14.93 -39.52
CA LYS A 3 32.99 -16.24 -39.68
C LYS A 3 33.42 -17.30 -38.63
N LYS A 4 32.41 -17.86 -37.86
CA LYS A 4 31.96 -19.26 -37.83
C LYS A 4 31.01 -19.40 -36.62
N ILE A 5 29.77 -19.63 -36.68
CA ILE A 5 28.83 -20.72 -37.03
C ILE A 5 29.36 -22.10 -36.65
N LEU A 6 28.65 -22.75 -35.68
CA LEU A 6 28.37 -24.17 -35.55
C LEU A 6 27.63 -24.34 -34.23
N GLY A 7 26.41 -24.81 -34.04
CA GLY A 7 25.61 -25.76 -34.80
C GLY A 7 25.41 -27.05 -33.99
N VAL A 8 24.13 -27.42 -33.75
CA VAL A 8 23.65 -28.83 -33.63
C VAL A 8 23.75 -29.44 -32.22
N LEU A 9 22.79 -30.13 -31.61
CA LEU A 9 21.71 -31.05 -32.02
C LEU A 9 20.72 -31.32 -30.88
N LEU A 10 19.50 -31.56 -31.27
CA LEU A 10 18.38 -32.30 -30.70
C LEU A 10 18.72 -33.51 -29.82
N ALA A 11 17.91 -33.70 -28.75
CA ALA A 11 17.54 -35.03 -28.29
C ALA A 11 16.10 -35.02 -27.78
N VAL A 12 15.22 -35.63 -28.55
CA VAL A 12 13.82 -36.00 -28.25
C VAL A 12 13.87 -37.27 -27.41
N GLY A 13 13.15 -37.27 -26.28
CA GLY A 13 12.94 -38.45 -25.44
C GLY A 13 11.46 -38.55 -25.07
N ILE A 14 10.71 -39.28 -25.90
CA ILE A 14 9.34 -39.71 -25.62
C ILE A 14 9.40 -40.96 -24.74
N ILE A 15 8.76 -40.95 -23.58
CA ILE A 15 8.40 -42.19 -22.87
C ILE A 15 6.88 -42.15 -22.62
N ALA A 16 6.20 -42.94 -23.40
CA ALA A 16 4.82 -43.32 -23.20
C ALA A 16 4.73 -44.42 -22.14
N GLY A 17 3.91 -44.19 -21.11
CA GLY A 17 3.54 -45.23 -20.13
C GLY A 17 2.02 -45.26 -19.98
N VAL A 18 1.39 -46.18 -20.66
CA VAL A 18 -0.03 -46.49 -20.55
C VAL A 18 -0.23 -47.44 -19.38
N ILE A 19 -1.08 -47.09 -18.41
CA ILE A 19 -1.73 -48.08 -17.55
C ILE A 19 -3.22 -47.76 -17.50
N ALA A 20 -3.98 -48.67 -18.06
CA ALA A 20 -5.44 -48.73 -18.03
C ALA A 20 -5.93 -49.16 -16.65
N GLY A 21 -6.94 -48.50 -16.14
CA GLY A 21 -7.70 -48.91 -14.96
C GLY A 21 -9.13 -48.37 -15.08
N CYS A 22 -10.06 -49.26 -15.49
CA CYS A 22 -11.50 -49.01 -15.55
C CYS A 22 -12.10 -48.87 -14.15
N GLY A 23 -13.02 -47.95 -13.96
CA GLY A 23 -13.87 -47.87 -12.76
C GLY A 23 -14.90 -46.75 -12.90
N ASN A 24 -16.07 -47.16 -13.18
CA ASN A 24 -17.34 -46.55 -13.54
C ASN A 24 -17.90 -45.47 -12.55
N SER A 25 -18.73 -44.59 -13.10
CA SER A 25 -19.90 -43.85 -12.57
C SER A 25 -19.75 -42.38 -12.16
N ASN A 26 -20.33 -41.55 -13.04
CA ASN A 26 -21.16 -40.38 -12.83
C ASN A 26 -20.99 -39.55 -11.52
N THR A 27 -20.64 -38.32 -11.66
CA THR A 27 -21.52 -37.16 -11.35
C THR A 27 -20.84 -35.85 -11.76
N THR A 28 -21.50 -35.08 -12.59
CA THR A 28 -21.21 -33.70 -12.95
C THR A 28 -21.32 -32.83 -11.71
N GLN A 29 -20.24 -32.18 -11.30
CA GLN A 29 -20.32 -30.93 -10.50
C GLN A 29 -19.20 -30.02 -10.90
N ASN A 30 -19.58 -28.93 -11.56
CA ASN A 30 -18.78 -27.73 -11.71
C ASN A 30 -18.48 -27.15 -10.33
N GLY A 31 -17.31 -27.45 -9.78
CA GLY A 31 -16.76 -26.78 -8.64
C GLY A 31 -15.86 -25.64 -9.11
N ALA A 32 -16.42 -24.44 -9.27
CA ALA A 32 -15.61 -23.23 -9.27
C ALA A 32 -14.98 -23.15 -7.87
N GLU A 33 -13.73 -23.54 -7.75
CA GLU A 33 -12.94 -23.26 -6.56
C GLU A 33 -12.79 -21.74 -6.43
N ASN A 34 -13.68 -21.21 -5.64
CA ASN A 34 -13.62 -19.85 -5.11
C ASN A 34 -12.40 -19.82 -4.17
N ALA A 35 -11.24 -19.47 -4.69
CA ALA A 35 -10.06 -19.19 -3.91
C ALA A 35 -10.35 -17.91 -3.09
N SER A 36 -11.10 -18.09 -2.01
CA SER A 36 -11.19 -17.15 -0.91
C SER A 36 -9.79 -17.09 -0.29
N GLN A 37 -8.92 -16.23 -0.81
CA GLN A 37 -7.70 -15.82 -0.11
C GLN A 37 -8.14 -15.17 1.19
N ALA A 38 -8.28 -15.97 2.24
CA ALA A 38 -8.26 -15.50 3.59
C ALA A 38 -6.95 -14.73 3.74
N SER A 39 -7.05 -13.40 3.81
CA SER A 39 -5.94 -12.52 4.10
C SER A 39 -5.46 -12.89 5.51
N ALA A 40 -4.48 -13.78 5.59
CA ALA A 40 -3.84 -14.13 6.84
C ALA A 40 -3.27 -12.83 7.40
N THR A 41 -3.81 -12.36 8.51
CA THR A 41 -3.32 -11.18 9.22
C THR A 41 -1.86 -11.49 9.62
N ALA A 42 -0.91 -10.93 8.90
CA ALA A 42 0.49 -11.14 9.22
C ALA A 42 0.75 -10.49 10.59
N LYS A 43 1.48 -11.18 11.45
CA LYS A 43 1.82 -10.67 12.77
C LYS A 43 2.70 -9.43 12.62
N ALA A 44 2.28 -8.31 13.19
CA ALA A 44 3.09 -7.10 13.27
C ALA A 44 4.41 -7.41 14.01
N ARG A 45 5.50 -6.80 13.56
CA ARG A 45 6.81 -6.93 14.21
C ARG A 45 6.80 -6.24 15.58
N THR A 46 7.37 -6.88 16.57
CA THR A 46 7.62 -6.29 17.88
C THR A 46 8.76 -5.26 17.80
N LEU A 47 8.85 -4.38 18.80
CA LEU A 47 9.95 -3.42 18.90
C LEU A 47 11.33 -4.10 18.93
N ASP A 48 11.43 -5.24 19.60
CA ASP A 48 12.69 -6.01 19.69
C ASP A 48 13.07 -6.60 18.32
N GLU A 49 12.10 -7.10 17.56
CA GLU A 49 12.32 -7.57 16.18
C GLU A 49 12.76 -6.44 15.27
N ILE A 50 12.17 -5.24 15.40
CA ILE A 50 12.58 -4.04 14.66
C ILE A 50 14.01 -3.65 15.03
N LYS A 51 14.35 -3.56 16.32
CA LYS A 51 15.70 -3.26 16.79
C LYS A 51 16.72 -4.29 16.30
N LYS A 52 16.39 -5.57 16.38
CA LYS A 52 17.26 -6.65 15.90
C LYS A 52 17.48 -6.60 14.38
N SER A 53 16.49 -6.18 13.62
CA SER A 53 16.62 -6.04 12.16
C SER A 53 17.44 -4.81 11.73
N GLY A 54 17.67 -3.85 12.63
CA GLY A 54 18.37 -2.59 12.35
C GLY A 54 17.61 -1.62 11.45
N LYS A 55 16.37 -1.94 11.06
CA LYS A 55 15.55 -1.13 10.15
C LYS A 55 14.09 -1.14 10.58
N ILE A 56 13.45 0.04 10.53
CA ILE A 56 12.01 0.19 10.66
C ILE A 56 11.38 0.48 9.29
N LYS A 57 10.28 -0.22 8.95
CA LYS A 57 9.53 -0.01 7.70
C LYS A 57 8.44 1.02 7.93
N ILE A 58 8.50 2.14 7.23
CA ILE A 58 7.56 3.24 7.41
C ILE A 58 6.83 3.53 6.10
N GLY A 59 5.51 3.46 6.14
CA GLY A 59 4.64 3.83 5.04
C GLY A 59 4.55 5.35 4.90
N VAL A 60 4.91 5.90 3.75
CA VAL A 60 4.84 7.32 3.42
C VAL A 60 4.24 7.53 2.04
N PHE A 61 3.67 8.70 1.77
CA PHE A 61 3.33 9.08 0.40
C PHE A 61 4.58 9.40 -0.43
N SER A 62 4.46 9.26 -1.75
CA SER A 62 5.51 9.62 -2.72
C SER A 62 5.12 10.80 -3.63
N ASP A 63 3.87 11.29 -3.53
CA ASP A 63 3.26 12.25 -4.44
C ASP A 63 2.46 13.37 -3.72
N LYS A 64 2.59 13.51 -2.41
CA LYS A 64 1.83 14.47 -1.58
C LYS A 64 2.74 15.53 -0.95
N ASN A 65 3.27 16.44 -1.77
CA ASN A 65 3.99 17.62 -1.28
C ASN A 65 3.01 18.51 -0.46
N PRO A 66 3.38 18.98 0.74
CA PRO A 66 4.69 18.92 1.41
C PRO A 66 4.86 17.74 2.40
N PHE A 67 3.94 16.77 2.46
CA PHE A 67 3.93 15.72 3.48
C PHE A 67 4.90 14.58 3.16
N GLY A 68 4.68 13.89 2.04
CA GLY A 68 5.56 12.84 1.54
C GLY A 68 5.60 12.89 0.02
N TYR A 69 6.77 13.07 -0.56
CA TYR A 69 6.94 13.17 -2.01
C TYR A 69 8.36 12.77 -2.41
N VAL A 70 8.53 12.41 -3.67
CA VAL A 70 9.83 12.18 -4.27
C VAL A 70 10.20 13.42 -5.09
N ASP A 71 11.38 13.97 -4.83
CA ASP A 71 11.88 15.13 -5.56
C ASP A 71 12.42 14.75 -6.94
N GLU A 72 12.83 15.75 -7.72
CA GLU A 72 13.38 15.58 -9.07
C GLU A 72 14.68 14.75 -9.13
N ASN A 73 15.36 14.60 -7.99
CA ASN A 73 16.56 13.77 -7.85
C ASN A 73 16.26 12.35 -7.38
N GLY A 74 14.98 11.99 -7.28
CA GLY A 74 14.54 10.68 -6.80
C GLY A 74 14.61 10.50 -5.29
N LYS A 75 14.84 11.59 -4.51
CA LYS A 75 14.95 11.54 -3.07
C LYS A 75 13.61 11.74 -2.41
N VAL A 76 13.26 10.87 -1.48
CA VAL A 76 12.04 11.00 -0.67
C VAL A 76 12.19 12.14 0.33
N GLN A 77 11.20 13.05 0.36
CA GLN A 77 11.18 14.30 1.12
C GLN A 77 9.82 14.52 1.77
N GLY A 78 9.76 15.49 2.68
CA GLY A 78 8.52 16.00 3.24
C GLY A 78 8.42 15.88 4.75
N TYR A 79 7.33 16.42 5.28
CA TYR A 79 7.07 16.50 6.72
C TYR A 79 6.98 15.13 7.38
N ASP A 80 6.22 14.21 6.78
CA ASP A 80 6.07 12.84 7.27
C ASP A 80 7.40 12.07 7.19
N VAL A 81 8.18 12.33 6.13
CA VAL A 81 9.52 11.73 5.93
C VAL A 81 10.52 12.21 6.98
N TYR A 82 10.46 13.50 7.34
CA TYR A 82 11.26 14.04 8.44
C TYR A 82 10.94 13.33 9.76
N PHE A 83 9.66 13.19 10.09
CA PHE A 83 9.24 12.44 11.28
C PHE A 83 9.69 10.99 11.26
N ALA A 84 9.55 10.32 10.12
CA ALA A 84 10.00 8.93 9.94
C ALA A 84 11.49 8.77 10.24
N LYS A 85 12.32 9.66 9.71
CA LYS A 85 13.77 9.67 9.97
C LYS A 85 14.08 9.93 11.44
N ARG A 86 13.33 10.84 12.06
CA ARG A 86 13.49 11.14 13.49
C ARG A 86 13.15 9.94 14.37
N ILE A 87 12.05 9.25 14.07
CA ILE A 87 11.67 8.00 14.75
C ILE A 87 12.76 6.93 14.58
N ALA A 88 13.28 6.74 13.38
CA ALA A 88 14.36 5.79 13.12
C ALA A 88 15.62 6.13 13.94
N LYS A 89 15.99 7.41 14.01
CA LYS A 89 17.12 7.87 14.82
C LYS A 89 16.91 7.60 16.29
N ASP A 90 15.74 7.91 16.83
CA ASP A 90 15.45 7.76 18.25
C ASP A 90 15.35 6.27 18.67
N LEU A 91 14.84 5.41 17.80
CA LEU A 91 14.70 3.97 18.07
C LEU A 91 15.95 3.14 17.76
N LEU A 92 16.69 3.50 16.70
CA LEU A 92 17.74 2.66 16.09
C LEU A 92 19.09 3.39 15.98
N GLY A 93 19.17 4.65 16.43
CA GLY A 93 20.40 5.45 16.45
C GLY A 93 20.78 6.13 15.12
N SER A 94 20.04 5.92 14.03
CA SER A 94 20.36 6.50 12.73
C SER A 94 19.10 6.93 11.96
N GLU A 95 19.16 8.08 11.31
CA GLU A 95 18.10 8.56 10.40
C GLU A 95 17.98 7.68 9.13
N ASP A 96 19.04 6.95 8.78
CA ASP A 96 19.06 6.03 7.65
C ASP A 96 18.57 4.62 8.03
N ALA A 97 18.25 4.37 9.30
CA ALA A 97 17.67 3.12 9.77
C ALA A 97 16.18 2.98 9.45
N VAL A 98 15.73 3.54 8.33
CA VAL A 98 14.35 3.49 7.86
C VAL A 98 14.29 2.91 6.45
N ASP A 99 13.34 2.00 6.22
CA ASP A 99 12.93 1.54 4.90
C ASP A 99 11.60 2.21 4.56
N PHE A 100 11.61 3.11 3.59
CA PHE A 100 10.40 3.76 3.12
C PHE A 100 9.60 2.83 2.21
N VAL A 101 8.31 2.67 2.52
CA VAL A 101 7.36 1.95 1.69
C VAL A 101 6.33 2.97 1.18
N TYR A 102 6.24 3.12 -0.13
CA TYR A 102 5.27 4.05 -0.71
C TYR A 102 3.87 3.46 -0.62
N VAL A 103 2.95 4.26 -0.09
CA VAL A 103 1.55 3.86 0.13
C VAL A 103 0.59 4.80 -0.58
N GLU A 104 -0.53 4.25 -1.01
CA GLU A 104 -1.69 5.01 -1.44
C GLU A 104 -2.65 5.22 -0.26
N ALA A 105 -3.52 6.23 -0.35
CA ALA A 105 -4.46 6.53 0.71
C ALA A 105 -5.37 5.34 1.06
N ALA A 106 -5.77 4.55 0.08
CA ALA A 106 -6.64 3.39 0.25
C ALA A 106 -5.92 2.18 0.87
N SER A 107 -4.61 2.05 0.71
CA SER A 107 -3.85 0.86 1.15
C SER A 107 -3.24 0.98 2.55
N ARG A 108 -3.35 2.14 3.21
CA ARG A 108 -2.68 2.40 4.50
C ARG A 108 -3.05 1.40 5.58
N VAL A 109 -4.35 1.10 5.76
CA VAL A 109 -4.84 0.12 6.75
C VAL A 109 -4.34 -1.28 6.39
N GLU A 110 -4.47 -1.68 5.13
CA GLU A 110 -4.08 -3.01 4.68
C GLU A 110 -2.57 -3.24 4.83
N TYR A 111 -1.74 -2.25 4.56
CA TYR A 111 -0.28 -2.37 4.72
C TYR A 111 0.16 -2.53 6.17
N LEU A 112 -0.55 -1.89 7.12
CA LEU A 112 -0.36 -2.13 8.55
C LEU A 112 -0.79 -3.54 8.95
N LYS A 113 -2.01 -3.97 8.57
CA LYS A 113 -2.56 -5.29 8.91
C LYS A 113 -1.79 -6.46 8.30
N SER A 114 -1.20 -6.27 7.13
CA SER A 114 -0.37 -7.27 6.46
C SER A 114 1.11 -7.22 6.84
N ALA A 115 1.48 -6.36 7.82
CA ALA A 115 2.87 -6.14 8.25
C ALA A 115 3.84 -5.79 7.10
N LYS A 116 3.34 -5.22 6.01
CA LYS A 116 4.19 -4.61 4.97
C LYS A 116 4.95 -3.41 5.51
N VAL A 117 4.33 -2.68 6.44
CA VAL A 117 4.93 -1.57 7.18
C VAL A 117 4.76 -1.80 8.68
N ASP A 118 5.65 -1.23 9.49
CA ASP A 118 5.54 -1.25 10.94
C ASP A 118 4.69 -0.09 11.45
N ILE A 119 4.84 1.08 10.81
CA ILE A 119 4.03 2.28 11.06
C ILE A 119 3.72 2.99 9.75
N THR A 120 2.71 3.85 9.76
CA THR A 120 2.34 4.69 8.62
C THR A 120 2.37 6.16 9.02
N LEU A 121 3.15 6.96 8.31
CA LEU A 121 3.20 8.42 8.34
C LEU A 121 2.86 8.94 6.94
N ALA A 122 1.58 9.02 6.64
CA ALA A 122 1.07 9.37 5.32
C ALA A 122 -0.21 10.19 5.44
N ASN A 123 -0.12 11.31 6.20
CA ASN A 123 -1.26 12.20 6.46
C ASN A 123 -2.52 11.40 6.85
N PHE A 124 -2.34 10.45 7.78
CA PHE A 124 -3.35 9.47 8.13
C PHE A 124 -4.22 9.95 9.28
N THR A 125 -5.33 10.61 8.94
CA THR A 125 -6.28 11.17 9.91
C THR A 125 -6.86 10.10 10.83
N VAL A 126 -6.85 10.38 12.12
CA VAL A 126 -7.50 9.55 13.14
C VAL A 126 -9.02 9.67 12.97
N THR A 127 -9.70 8.54 12.79
CA THR A 127 -11.16 8.43 12.80
C THR A 127 -11.57 7.20 13.62
N ASP A 128 -12.79 7.18 14.14
CA ASP A 128 -13.26 6.06 14.97
C ASP A 128 -13.32 4.75 14.15
N GLU A 129 -13.76 4.83 12.88
CA GLU A 129 -13.77 3.69 11.95
C GLU A 129 -12.35 3.10 11.74
N ARG A 130 -11.32 3.96 11.70
CA ARG A 130 -9.94 3.49 11.53
C ARG A 130 -9.35 2.94 12.83
N LYS A 131 -9.74 3.48 14.00
CA LYS A 131 -9.34 2.94 15.32
C LYS A 131 -9.85 1.52 15.57
N GLU A 132 -10.95 1.12 14.92
CA GLU A 132 -11.43 -0.25 14.97
C GLU A 132 -10.51 -1.24 14.23
N GLN A 133 -9.61 -0.76 13.41
CA GLN A 133 -8.78 -1.58 12.54
C GLN A 133 -7.28 -1.51 12.85
N VAL A 134 -6.79 -0.36 13.33
CA VAL A 134 -5.39 -0.09 13.62
C VAL A 134 -5.25 0.86 14.80
N ASP A 135 -4.14 0.75 15.52
CA ASP A 135 -3.79 1.64 16.61
C ASP A 135 -3.21 2.96 16.09
N PHE A 136 -3.42 4.03 16.85
CA PHE A 136 -2.87 5.36 16.57
C PHE A 136 -2.03 5.84 17.74
N ALA A 137 -0.87 6.42 17.43
CA ALA A 137 -0.11 7.22 18.37
C ALA A 137 -0.74 8.61 18.55
N LEU A 138 -0.11 9.47 19.35
CA LEU A 138 -0.55 10.85 19.50
C LEU A 138 -0.52 11.59 18.15
N PRO A 139 -1.56 12.39 17.83
CA PRO A 139 -1.56 13.19 16.61
C PRO A 139 -0.40 14.20 16.59
N TYR A 140 0.34 14.25 15.51
CA TYR A 140 1.46 15.17 15.32
C TYR A 140 1.11 16.42 14.49
N MET A 141 -0.09 16.44 13.89
CA MET A 141 -0.63 17.64 13.22
C MET A 141 -2.16 17.62 13.15
N LYS A 142 -2.76 18.79 12.87
CA LYS A 142 -4.17 18.95 12.54
C LYS A 142 -4.29 19.37 11.09
N VAL A 143 -5.27 18.80 10.38
CA VAL A 143 -5.58 19.11 8.98
C VAL A 143 -7.06 19.42 8.84
N ALA A 144 -7.41 20.15 7.77
CA ALA A 144 -8.78 20.39 7.36
C ALA A 144 -9.00 19.87 5.94
N LEU A 145 -10.25 19.55 5.60
CA LEU A 145 -10.65 19.33 4.22
C LEU A 145 -10.79 20.68 3.52
N GLY A 146 -10.19 20.77 2.34
CA GLY A 146 -10.32 21.92 1.45
C GLY A 146 -10.90 21.50 0.10
N ILE A 147 -11.54 22.44 -0.57
CA ILE A 147 -12.06 22.28 -1.92
C ILE A 147 -11.20 23.13 -2.85
N VAL A 148 -10.75 22.54 -3.94
CA VAL A 148 -10.07 23.25 -5.02
C VAL A 148 -11.05 23.35 -6.19
N SER A 149 -11.32 24.59 -6.60
CA SER A 149 -12.20 24.89 -7.74
C SER A 149 -11.51 25.80 -8.75
N PRO A 150 -11.91 25.80 -10.03
CA PRO A 150 -11.43 26.76 -11.01
C PRO A 150 -11.74 28.19 -10.56
N GLN A 151 -10.81 29.14 -10.76
CA GLN A 151 -11.00 30.54 -10.40
C GLN A 151 -12.26 31.17 -11.00
N LYS A 152 -12.65 30.75 -12.21
CA LYS A 152 -13.87 31.23 -12.90
C LYS A 152 -15.16 30.61 -12.35
N ALA A 153 -15.07 29.61 -11.46
CA ALA A 153 -16.20 28.90 -10.89
C ALA A 153 -15.89 28.56 -9.42
N GLU A 154 -15.54 29.61 -8.66
CA GLU A 154 -15.15 29.49 -7.26
C GLU A 154 -16.27 28.89 -6.43
N ILE A 155 -15.91 27.93 -5.58
CA ILE A 155 -16.78 27.29 -4.59
C ILE A 155 -16.42 27.86 -3.22
N THR A 156 -17.32 28.62 -2.65
CA THR A 156 -17.17 29.29 -1.34
C THR A 156 -18.02 28.64 -0.24
N ASP A 157 -18.99 27.82 -0.64
CA ASP A 157 -19.87 27.10 0.27
C ASP A 157 -20.10 25.66 -0.18
N VAL A 158 -20.13 24.70 0.77
CA VAL A 158 -20.27 23.28 0.46
C VAL A 158 -21.57 22.93 -0.24
N ASN A 159 -22.66 23.71 -0.01
CA ASN A 159 -23.95 23.49 -0.67
C ASN A 159 -23.89 23.72 -2.20
N GLN A 160 -22.92 24.49 -2.67
CA GLN A 160 -22.72 24.69 -4.09
C GLN A 160 -22.21 23.43 -4.81
N LEU A 161 -21.81 22.39 -4.07
CA LEU A 161 -21.38 21.12 -4.62
C LEU A 161 -22.52 20.19 -5.04
N LYS A 162 -23.76 20.43 -4.62
CA LYS A 162 -24.90 19.51 -4.83
C LYS A 162 -25.12 19.11 -6.28
N GLU A 163 -24.81 19.99 -7.21
CA GLU A 163 -24.97 19.74 -8.66
C GLU A 163 -23.62 19.73 -9.41
N LYS A 164 -22.52 19.51 -8.71
CA LYS A 164 -21.18 19.51 -9.29
C LYS A 164 -20.57 18.12 -9.29
N LYS A 165 -19.69 17.88 -10.24
CA LYS A 165 -18.83 16.68 -10.20
C LYS A 165 -17.67 16.94 -9.27
N LEU A 166 -17.61 16.22 -8.16
CA LEU A 166 -16.52 16.26 -7.21
C LEU A 166 -15.58 15.07 -7.44
N ILE A 167 -14.29 15.34 -7.48
CA ILE A 167 -13.25 14.30 -7.53
C ILE A 167 -12.66 14.17 -6.14
N VAL A 168 -12.65 12.96 -5.61
CA VAL A 168 -12.06 12.62 -4.31
C VAL A 168 -11.09 11.46 -4.47
N VAL A 169 -10.09 11.40 -3.60
CA VAL A 169 -9.15 10.28 -3.57
C VAL A 169 -9.71 9.19 -2.68
N LYS A 170 -9.74 7.95 -3.19
CA LYS A 170 -10.22 6.78 -2.44
C LYS A 170 -9.41 6.56 -1.15
N GLY A 171 -10.09 6.16 -0.08
CA GLY A 171 -9.49 5.90 1.24
C GLY A 171 -9.20 7.18 2.05
N THR A 172 -9.71 8.34 1.62
CA THR A 172 -9.55 9.61 2.34
C THR A 172 -10.79 9.97 3.17
N THR A 173 -10.62 10.88 4.13
CA THR A 173 -11.75 11.46 4.88
C THR A 173 -12.67 12.28 3.98
N ALA A 174 -12.18 12.83 2.87
CA ALA A 174 -12.99 13.50 1.87
C ALA A 174 -13.96 12.53 1.19
N GLU A 175 -13.48 11.36 0.76
CA GLU A 175 -14.36 10.33 0.19
C GLU A 175 -15.45 9.94 1.19
N THR A 176 -15.07 9.62 2.44
CA THR A 176 -16.03 9.25 3.49
C THR A 176 -17.08 10.34 3.73
N TYR A 177 -16.66 11.60 3.82
CA TYR A 177 -17.54 12.73 4.06
C TYR A 177 -18.54 12.92 2.93
N PHE A 178 -18.07 13.01 1.69
CA PHE A 178 -18.92 13.30 0.53
C PHE A 178 -19.71 12.08 0.02
N SER A 179 -19.40 10.87 0.45
CA SER A 179 -20.22 9.70 0.15
C SER A 179 -21.36 9.49 1.16
N LYS A 180 -21.30 10.12 2.33
CA LYS A 180 -22.32 10.00 3.40
C LYS A 180 -23.27 11.20 3.47
N ASN A 181 -22.93 12.32 2.86
CA ASN A 181 -23.65 13.58 2.86
C ASN A 181 -23.93 14.07 1.44
#